data_9159ce2007206b04ddf1e224eb4832b1
#
_entry.id   9159ce2007206b04ddf1e224eb4832b1
#
_cell.length_a   1.000
_cell.length_b   1.000
_cell.length_c   1.000
_cell.angle_alpha   90.00
_cell.angle_beta   90.00
_cell.angle_gamma   90.00
#
_symmetry.space_group_name_H-M   'P 1'
#
loop_
_entity.id
_entity.type
_entity.pdbx_description
1 polymer ?
#
loop_
_entity_poly.entity_id
_entity_poly.type
_entity_poly.pdbx_seq_one_letter_code
_entity_poly.pdbx_strand_id
1 'polypeptide(L)'
;MAEQQPRPILITGAGRRIGLALAHHFLQQRQPVIVSYRTPYPAIDDLRQAGALCLQADFSSDDGILTFAEAVKSHTSGLRAIIHNASDWMAEKPGVALSTVINRMMQIHVHAPYLLNHALEELLRGHGHAASDIIHITDYVVERGSDKQALDQQKR
;
A
#
# COMPACT_ATOMS: atom_id res chain seq x y z
N MET A 1 15.55 24.75 -19.19
CA MET A 1 15.54 23.90 -17.97
C MET A 1 14.50 22.82 -18.21
N ALA A 2 14.89 21.54 -18.17
CA ALA A 2 13.91 20.47 -18.27
C ALA A 2 12.99 20.55 -17.04
N GLU A 3 11.70 20.71 -17.23
CA GLU A 3 10.71 20.56 -16.17
C GLU A 3 10.86 19.16 -15.60
N GLN A 4 11.35 19.06 -14.37
CA GLN A 4 11.44 17.79 -13.68
C GLN A 4 10.02 17.26 -13.48
N GLN A 5 9.69 16.13 -14.09
CA GLN A 5 8.41 15.50 -13.88
C GLN A 5 8.19 15.24 -12.37
N PRO A 6 7.01 15.55 -11.85
CA PRO A 6 6.73 15.36 -10.44
C PRO A 6 6.88 13.87 -10.07
N ARG A 7 7.60 13.59 -8.99
CA ARG A 7 7.79 12.23 -8.47
C ARG A 7 6.44 11.65 -8.06
N PRO A 8 6.12 10.41 -8.42
CA PRO A 8 4.85 9.79 -8.07
C PRO A 8 4.70 9.52 -6.57
N ILE A 9 3.45 9.44 -6.12
CA ILE A 9 3.07 8.89 -4.83
C ILE A 9 2.73 7.42 -5.05
N LEU A 10 3.34 6.54 -4.26
CA LEU A 10 3.04 5.12 -4.24
C LEU A 10 1.98 4.83 -3.16
N ILE A 11 0.85 4.22 -3.54
CA ILE A 11 -0.23 3.83 -2.62
C ILE A 11 -0.42 2.32 -2.70
N THR A 12 -0.22 1.62 -1.59
CA THR A 12 -0.46 0.18 -1.55
C THR A 12 -1.94 -0.13 -1.26
N GLY A 13 -2.51 -1.12 -1.97
CA GLY A 13 -3.87 -1.57 -1.73
C GLY A 13 -4.96 -0.58 -2.18
N ALA A 14 -4.83 -0.02 -3.38
CA ALA A 14 -5.73 1.02 -3.89
C ALA A 14 -6.93 0.51 -4.71
N GLY A 15 -7.22 -0.79 -4.69
CA GLY A 15 -8.35 -1.35 -5.46
C GLY A 15 -9.75 -0.95 -4.95
N ARG A 16 -9.84 -0.41 -3.74
CA ARG A 16 -11.12 -0.02 -3.10
C ARG A 16 -10.89 0.89 -1.89
N ARG A 17 -11.99 1.43 -1.34
CA ARG A 17 -12.05 2.18 -0.07
C ARG A 17 -11.04 3.34 -0.02
N ILE A 18 -10.28 3.46 1.09
CA ILE A 18 -9.38 4.59 1.36
C ILE A 18 -8.31 4.72 0.28
N GLY A 19 -7.63 3.62 -0.09
CA GLY A 19 -6.58 3.65 -1.11
C GLY A 19 -7.09 4.13 -2.47
N LEU A 20 -8.27 3.70 -2.89
CA LEU A 20 -8.93 4.16 -4.12
C LEU A 20 -9.25 5.66 -4.06
N ALA A 21 -9.83 6.12 -2.94
CA ALA A 21 -10.18 7.52 -2.76
C ALA A 21 -8.94 8.43 -2.77
N LEU A 22 -7.85 8.00 -2.12
CA LEU A 22 -6.58 8.72 -2.13
C LEU A 22 -5.99 8.79 -3.55
N ALA A 23 -6.00 7.69 -4.30
CA ALA A 23 -5.50 7.67 -5.67
C ALA A 23 -6.24 8.67 -6.55
N HIS A 24 -7.57 8.67 -6.53
CA HIS A 24 -8.38 9.65 -7.26
C HIS A 24 -8.10 11.09 -6.82
N HIS A 25 -7.99 11.33 -5.52
CA HIS A 25 -7.70 12.67 -4.97
C HIS A 25 -6.40 13.22 -5.53
N PHE A 26 -5.31 12.46 -5.50
CA PHE A 26 -4.02 12.90 -6.01
C PHE A 26 -4.03 13.08 -7.53
N LEU A 27 -4.68 12.19 -8.28
CA LEU A 27 -4.81 12.32 -9.74
C LEU A 27 -5.56 13.60 -10.13
N GLN A 28 -6.62 13.97 -9.41
CA GLN A 28 -7.33 15.23 -9.62
C GLN A 28 -6.44 16.45 -9.39
N GLN A 29 -5.44 16.34 -8.52
CA GLN A 29 -4.44 17.38 -8.28
C GLN A 29 -3.26 17.31 -9.28
N ARG A 30 -3.35 16.49 -10.32
CA ARG A 30 -2.28 16.24 -11.30
C ARG A 30 -0.98 15.68 -10.69
N GLN A 31 -1.09 15.06 -9.52
CA GLN A 31 0.01 14.36 -8.88
C GLN A 31 0.08 12.93 -9.47
N PRO A 32 1.21 12.49 -10.06
CA PRO A 32 1.36 11.13 -10.55
C PRO A 32 1.22 10.10 -9.42
N VAL A 33 0.56 9.00 -9.72
CA VAL A 33 0.26 7.95 -8.74
C VAL A 33 0.64 6.58 -9.29
N ILE A 34 1.33 5.81 -8.46
CA ILE A 34 1.54 4.37 -8.64
C ILE A 34 0.71 3.66 -7.59
N VAL A 35 -0.06 2.65 -7.97
CA VAL A 35 -0.88 1.90 -7.03
C VAL A 35 -0.60 0.40 -7.11
N SER A 36 -0.65 -0.28 -5.96
CA SER A 36 -0.78 -1.73 -5.95
C SER A 36 -2.22 -2.16 -5.75
N TYR A 37 -2.58 -3.28 -6.34
CA TYR A 37 -3.85 -3.97 -6.10
C TYR A 37 -3.64 -5.48 -6.12
N ARG A 38 -4.38 -6.23 -5.31
CA ARG A 38 -4.37 -7.70 -5.33
C ARG A 38 -5.47 -8.24 -6.25
N THR A 39 -6.68 -7.79 -6.05
CA THR A 39 -7.85 -8.20 -6.81
C THR A 39 -8.16 -7.17 -7.89
N PRO A 40 -8.37 -7.58 -9.15
CA PRO A 40 -8.66 -6.69 -10.27
C PRO A 40 -10.13 -6.22 -10.23
N TYR A 41 -10.44 -5.30 -9.34
CA TYR A 41 -11.75 -4.64 -9.33
C TYR A 41 -11.90 -3.70 -10.54
N PRO A 42 -13.13 -3.46 -11.06
CA PRO A 42 -13.37 -2.51 -12.15
C PRO A 42 -12.77 -1.12 -11.91
N ALA A 43 -12.76 -0.65 -10.68
CA ALA A 43 -12.17 0.63 -10.29
C ALA A 43 -10.66 0.76 -10.64
N ILE A 44 -9.94 -0.36 -10.85
CA ILE A 44 -8.56 -0.34 -11.31
C ILE A 44 -8.47 0.17 -12.75
N ASP A 45 -9.43 -0.18 -13.60
CA ASP A 45 -9.46 0.31 -14.97
C ASP A 45 -9.79 1.80 -15.01
N ASP A 46 -10.68 2.27 -14.14
CA ASP A 46 -10.96 3.70 -13.97
C ASP A 46 -9.70 4.47 -13.55
N LEU A 47 -8.91 3.92 -12.62
CA LEU A 47 -7.63 4.52 -12.21
C LEU A 47 -6.62 4.58 -13.36
N ARG A 48 -6.51 3.52 -14.17
CA ARG A 48 -5.65 3.51 -15.37
C ARG A 48 -6.07 4.58 -16.38
N GLN A 49 -7.37 4.69 -16.63
CA GLN A 49 -7.91 5.72 -17.52
C GLN A 49 -7.66 7.14 -16.98
N ALA A 50 -7.66 7.31 -15.67
CA ALA A 50 -7.31 8.56 -15.01
C ALA A 50 -5.79 8.85 -14.96
N GLY A 51 -4.94 7.94 -15.45
CA GLY A 51 -3.50 8.12 -15.58
C GLY A 51 -2.66 7.51 -14.45
N ALA A 52 -3.23 6.68 -13.57
CA ALA A 52 -2.45 5.95 -12.58
C ALA A 52 -1.70 4.77 -13.22
N LEU A 53 -0.47 4.53 -12.76
CA LEU A 53 0.21 3.26 -12.98
C LEU A 53 -0.31 2.23 -11.98
N CYS A 54 -1.02 1.22 -12.46
CA CYS A 54 -1.63 0.19 -11.63
C CYS A 54 -0.88 -1.13 -11.77
N LEU A 55 -0.21 -1.58 -10.72
CA LEU A 55 0.58 -2.80 -10.66
C LEU A 55 -0.10 -3.84 -9.77
N GLN A 56 -0.31 -5.05 -10.30
CA GLN A 56 -0.84 -6.13 -9.49
C GLN A 56 0.24 -6.69 -8.58
N ALA A 57 -0.10 -6.91 -7.30
CA ALA A 57 0.84 -7.42 -6.32
C ALA A 57 0.12 -8.23 -5.23
N ASP A 58 0.75 -9.29 -4.78
CA ASP A 58 0.32 -10.06 -3.63
C ASP A 58 1.39 -9.98 -2.53
N PHE A 59 1.05 -9.34 -1.42
CA PHE A 59 1.94 -9.16 -0.28
C PHE A 59 1.83 -10.28 0.76
N SER A 60 1.20 -11.38 0.41
CA SER A 60 1.15 -12.57 1.28
C SER A 60 2.47 -13.31 1.42
N SER A 61 3.47 -12.95 0.61
CA SER A 61 4.84 -13.47 0.66
C SER A 61 5.87 -12.37 0.45
N ASP A 62 7.09 -12.60 0.93
CA ASP A 62 8.22 -11.69 0.73
C ASP A 62 8.57 -11.56 -0.75
N ASP A 63 8.52 -12.67 -1.50
CA ASP A 63 8.76 -12.65 -2.95
C ASP A 63 7.78 -11.75 -3.71
N GLY A 64 6.49 -11.80 -3.35
CA GLY A 64 5.49 -10.91 -3.94
C GLY A 64 5.75 -9.44 -3.63
N ILE A 65 6.19 -9.13 -2.41
CA ILE A 65 6.56 -7.78 -1.99
C ILE A 65 7.78 -7.28 -2.79
N LEU A 66 8.84 -8.08 -2.87
CA LEU A 66 10.08 -7.70 -3.55
C LEU A 66 9.89 -7.61 -5.08
N THR A 67 9.12 -8.51 -5.68
CA THR A 67 8.73 -8.44 -7.09
C THR A 67 8.00 -7.13 -7.40
N PHE A 68 7.09 -6.72 -6.53
CA PHE A 68 6.41 -5.45 -6.68
C PHE A 68 7.38 -4.26 -6.56
N ALA A 69 8.31 -4.29 -5.61
CA ALA A 69 9.32 -3.24 -5.48
C ALA A 69 10.17 -3.09 -6.75
N GLU A 70 10.61 -4.20 -7.36
CA GLU A 70 11.35 -4.17 -8.63
C GLU A 70 10.49 -3.60 -9.78
N ALA A 71 9.21 -3.96 -9.83
CA ALA A 71 8.29 -3.37 -10.80
C ALA A 71 8.16 -1.84 -10.62
N VAL A 72 8.07 -1.34 -9.39
CA VAL A 72 8.07 0.11 -9.12
C VAL A 72 9.36 0.77 -9.60
N LYS A 73 10.53 0.20 -9.28
CA LYS A 73 11.85 0.73 -9.69
C LYS A 73 12.00 0.82 -11.22
N SER A 74 11.38 -0.10 -11.97
CA SER A 74 11.44 -0.07 -13.43
C SER A 74 10.64 1.08 -14.06
N HIS A 75 9.75 1.73 -13.30
CA HIS A 75 8.87 2.78 -13.80
C HIS A 75 9.20 4.18 -13.30
N THR A 76 9.99 4.33 -12.25
CA THR A 76 10.35 5.64 -11.71
C THR A 76 11.73 5.63 -11.05
N SER A 77 12.40 6.76 -11.10
CA SER A 77 13.69 6.98 -10.43
C SER A 77 13.56 7.68 -9.07
N GLY A 78 12.34 7.99 -8.62
CA GLY A 78 12.11 8.61 -7.32
C GLY A 78 10.65 8.62 -6.93
N LEU A 79 10.36 8.59 -5.63
CA LEU A 79 9.02 8.68 -5.05
C LEU A 79 8.88 9.96 -4.24
N ARG A 80 7.73 10.63 -4.33
CA ARG A 80 7.37 11.75 -3.45
C ARG A 80 6.93 11.26 -2.08
N ALA A 81 6.21 10.14 -2.07
CA ALA A 81 5.76 9.50 -0.85
C ALA A 81 5.44 8.02 -1.10
N ILE A 82 5.45 7.24 -0.03
CA ILE A 82 4.82 5.92 0.01
C ILE A 82 3.73 5.92 1.08
N ILE A 83 2.52 5.49 0.71
CA ILE A 83 1.37 5.35 1.60
C ILE A 83 1.07 3.86 1.76
N HIS A 84 1.42 3.32 2.92
CA HIS A 84 1.12 1.96 3.30
C HIS A 84 -0.34 1.85 3.74
N ASN A 85 -1.21 1.48 2.80
CA ASN A 85 -2.65 1.33 2.99
C ASN A 85 -3.11 -0.11 2.77
N ALA A 86 -2.30 -0.98 2.15
CA ALA A 86 -2.66 -2.37 1.95
C ALA A 86 -2.96 -3.03 3.30
N SER A 87 -4.11 -3.67 3.38
CA SER A 87 -4.59 -4.33 4.59
C SER A 87 -5.29 -5.63 4.22
N ASP A 88 -5.13 -6.61 5.05
CA ASP A 88 -5.89 -7.84 5.04
C ASP A 88 -6.38 -8.13 6.45
N TRP A 89 -7.40 -8.94 6.57
CA TRP A 89 -7.93 -9.32 7.85
C TRP A 89 -8.35 -10.79 7.83
N MET A 90 -7.98 -11.52 8.86
CA MET A 90 -8.34 -12.92 9.05
C MET A 90 -8.98 -13.07 10.43
N ALA A 91 -10.23 -13.55 10.45
CA ALA A 91 -10.91 -13.86 11.70
C ALA A 91 -10.26 -15.06 12.41
N GLU A 92 -10.21 -14.97 13.73
CA GLU A 92 -10.01 -16.14 14.57
C GLU A 92 -11.26 -17.03 14.47
N LYS A 93 -11.08 -18.26 14.01
CA LYS A 93 -12.17 -19.24 13.86
C LYS A 93 -11.76 -20.57 14.46
N PRO A 94 -12.72 -21.37 14.98
CA PRO A 94 -12.46 -22.75 15.38
C PRO A 94 -11.78 -23.53 14.24
N GLY A 95 -10.70 -24.23 14.54
CA GLY A 95 -9.93 -25.02 13.56
C GLY A 95 -8.85 -24.25 12.81
N VAL A 96 -8.74 -22.94 12.98
CA VAL A 96 -7.62 -22.13 12.47
C VAL A 96 -6.61 -21.89 13.59
N ALA A 97 -5.36 -22.25 13.36
CA ALA A 97 -4.30 -21.99 14.35
C ALA A 97 -4.09 -20.48 14.53
N LEU A 98 -4.01 -20.02 15.78
CA LEU A 98 -3.75 -18.59 16.09
C LEU A 98 -2.45 -18.09 15.47
N SER A 99 -1.44 -18.95 15.35
CA SER A 99 -0.19 -18.63 14.65
C SER A 99 -0.42 -18.31 13.17
N THR A 100 -1.36 -18.97 12.50
CA THR A 100 -1.72 -18.65 11.11
C THR A 100 -2.33 -17.26 11.00
N VAL A 101 -3.21 -16.90 11.94
CA VAL A 101 -3.85 -15.58 11.97
C VAL A 101 -2.82 -14.49 12.18
N ILE A 102 -2.00 -14.61 13.23
CA ILE A 102 -1.00 -13.59 13.56
C ILE A 102 0.06 -13.46 12.45
N ASN A 103 0.54 -14.56 11.89
CA ASN A 103 1.54 -14.51 10.83
C ASN A 103 0.99 -13.80 9.58
N ARG A 104 -0.27 -14.04 9.21
CA ARG A 104 -0.90 -13.34 8.10
C ARG A 104 -1.06 -11.84 8.37
N MET A 105 -1.47 -11.45 9.58
CA MET A 105 -1.59 -10.04 9.95
C MET A 105 -0.23 -9.36 9.95
N MET A 106 0.79 -9.99 10.52
CA MET A 106 2.16 -9.47 10.55
C MET A 106 2.74 -9.32 9.13
N GLN A 107 2.47 -10.26 8.23
CA GLN A 107 2.96 -10.24 6.86
C GLN A 107 2.51 -8.98 6.11
N ILE A 108 1.23 -8.64 6.20
CA ILE A 108 0.65 -7.50 5.46
C ILE A 108 0.95 -6.16 6.15
N HIS A 109 0.85 -6.12 7.48
CA HIS A 109 0.88 -4.84 8.20
C HIS A 109 2.28 -4.44 8.70
N VAL A 110 3.21 -5.39 8.79
CA VAL A 110 4.57 -5.14 9.30
C VAL A 110 5.64 -5.52 8.27
N HIS A 111 5.67 -6.77 7.80
CA HIS A 111 6.70 -7.22 6.87
C HIS A 111 6.63 -6.48 5.53
N ALA A 112 5.43 -6.33 4.94
CA ALA A 112 5.29 -5.66 3.65
C ALA A 112 5.75 -4.19 3.70
N PRO A 113 5.31 -3.33 4.64
CA PRO A 113 5.85 -1.98 4.77
C PRO A 113 7.36 -1.94 5.02
N TYR A 114 7.86 -2.81 5.89
CA TYR A 114 9.28 -2.87 6.22
C TYR A 114 10.14 -3.20 4.99
N LEU A 115 9.79 -4.27 4.28
CA LEU A 115 10.53 -4.72 3.09
C LEU A 115 10.42 -3.71 1.94
N LEU A 116 9.23 -3.11 1.72
CA LEU A 116 9.06 -2.09 0.71
C LEU A 116 9.89 -0.84 0.99
N ASN A 117 9.92 -0.37 2.24
CA ASN A 117 10.73 0.79 2.61
C ASN A 117 12.22 0.54 2.34
N HIS A 118 12.73 -0.65 2.68
CA HIS A 118 14.11 -1.03 2.39
C HIS A 118 14.38 -1.20 0.90
N ALA A 119 13.52 -1.93 0.21
CA ALA A 119 13.71 -2.20 -1.22
C ALA A 119 13.61 -0.93 -2.09
N LEU A 120 12.82 0.07 -1.65
CA LEU A 120 12.60 1.34 -2.34
C LEU A 120 13.39 2.51 -1.73
N GLU A 121 14.33 2.24 -0.84
CA GLU A 121 15.07 3.26 -0.10
C GLU A 121 15.71 4.31 -1.02
N GLU A 122 16.33 3.89 -2.10
CA GLU A 122 16.96 4.81 -3.07
C GLU A 122 15.94 5.76 -3.71
N LEU A 123 14.72 5.28 -4.00
CA LEU A 123 13.66 6.12 -4.54
C LEU A 123 13.11 7.13 -3.51
N LEU A 124 13.24 6.81 -2.22
CA LEU A 124 12.75 7.62 -1.11
C LEU A 124 13.78 8.64 -0.60
N ARG A 125 15.06 8.46 -0.88
CA ARG A 125 16.15 9.35 -0.39
C ARG A 125 16.16 10.75 -1.00
N GLY A 126 15.41 11.00 -2.04
CA GLY A 126 15.20 12.33 -2.58
C GLY A 126 16.31 12.91 -3.49
N HIS A 127 17.52 12.38 -3.54
CA HIS A 127 18.62 12.74 -4.46
C HIS A 127 18.64 14.23 -4.92
N GLY A 128 18.75 15.17 -3.97
CA GLY A 128 18.74 16.61 -4.26
C GLY A 128 17.35 17.25 -4.34
N HIS A 129 16.27 16.48 -4.14
CA HIS A 129 14.90 16.94 -3.97
C HIS A 129 14.52 17.03 -2.48
N ALA A 130 13.34 17.58 -2.19
CA ALA A 130 12.76 17.48 -0.86
C ALA A 130 12.63 16.00 -0.42
N ALA A 131 12.78 15.74 0.86
CA ALA A 131 12.62 14.42 1.44
C ALA A 131 11.26 13.80 1.06
N SER A 132 11.24 12.48 0.96
CA SER A 132 10.00 11.73 0.72
C SER A 132 9.31 11.41 2.04
N ASP A 133 7.99 11.30 1.99
CA ASP A 133 7.19 10.93 3.14
C ASP A 133 6.91 9.42 3.15
N ILE A 134 6.95 8.81 4.33
CA ILE A 134 6.49 7.44 4.57
C ILE A 134 5.27 7.53 5.49
N ILE A 135 4.12 7.10 4.99
CA ILE A 135 2.84 7.25 5.67
C ILE A 135 2.24 5.87 5.89
N HIS A 136 1.81 5.58 7.12
CA HIS A 136 1.09 4.36 7.45
C HIS A 136 -0.36 4.69 7.79
N ILE A 137 -1.31 4.03 7.12
CA ILE A 137 -2.71 4.09 7.49
C ILE A 137 -2.95 3.05 8.58
N THR A 138 -3.30 3.54 9.77
CA THR A 138 -3.57 2.70 10.94
C THR A 138 -5.02 2.87 11.39
N ASP A 139 -5.48 1.98 12.26
CA ASP A 139 -6.80 2.07 12.87
C ASP A 139 -6.74 2.91 14.16
N TYR A 140 -7.81 3.65 14.48
CA TYR A 140 -7.92 4.43 15.71
C TYR A 140 -7.80 3.55 16.98
N VAL A 141 -8.06 2.26 16.87
CA VAL A 141 -7.95 1.28 17.98
C VAL A 141 -6.52 1.17 18.49
N VAL A 142 -5.53 1.54 17.69
CA VAL A 142 -4.11 1.57 18.09
C VAL A 142 -3.90 2.48 19.31
N GLU A 143 -4.65 3.57 19.43
CA GLU A 143 -4.53 4.51 20.55
C GLU A 143 -5.25 4.05 21.81
N ARG A 144 -6.34 3.30 21.67
CA ARG A 144 -7.24 2.97 22.79
C ARG A 144 -7.24 1.51 23.20
N GLY A 145 -6.70 0.63 22.36
CA GLY A 145 -6.87 -0.81 22.48
C GLY A 145 -8.36 -1.23 22.28
N SER A 146 -8.59 -2.49 22.03
CA SER A 146 -9.95 -3.05 21.99
C SER A 146 -9.91 -4.53 22.33
N ASP A 147 -10.55 -4.86 23.40
CA ASP A 147 -10.78 -6.25 23.82
C ASP A 147 -11.84 -6.94 22.92
N LYS A 148 -12.53 -6.18 22.06
CA LYS A 148 -13.73 -6.63 21.33
C LYS A 148 -13.52 -6.83 19.83
N GLN A 149 -12.38 -6.49 19.24
CA GLN A 149 -12.22 -6.51 17.80
C GLN A 149 -12.38 -7.90 17.17
N ALA A 150 -11.98 -8.94 17.88
CA ALA A 150 -12.19 -10.33 17.44
C ALA A 150 -13.67 -10.76 17.53
N LEU A 151 -14.45 -10.21 18.47
CA LEU A 151 -15.81 -10.64 18.75
C LEU A 151 -16.88 -9.82 18.02
N ASP A 152 -16.68 -8.52 17.81
CA ASP A 152 -17.70 -7.65 17.20
C ASP A 152 -17.78 -7.78 15.68
N GLN A 153 -16.73 -8.25 15.01
CA GLN A 153 -16.76 -8.52 13.57
C GLN A 153 -17.44 -9.86 13.23
N GLN A 154 -17.76 -10.70 14.19
CA GLN A 154 -18.56 -11.89 13.99
C GLN A 154 -20.07 -11.63 13.86
N LYS A 155 -20.51 -10.38 14.11
CA LYS A 155 -21.93 -9.99 14.14
C LYS A 155 -22.40 -9.16 12.94
N ARG A 156 -21.57 -9.01 11.92
CA ARG A 156 -21.95 -8.29 10.68
C ARG A 156 -21.89 -9.16 9.45
#